data_ff88051e9cdc655ceff8024cd7352a22
#
_entry.id   ff88051e9cdc655ceff8024cd7352a22
#
_cell.length_a   1.000
_cell.length_b   1.000
_cell.length_c   1.000
_cell.angle_alpha   90.00
_cell.angle_beta   90.00
_cell.angle_gamma   90.00
#
_symmetry.space_group_name_H-M   'P 1'
#
loop_
_entity.id
_entity.type
_entity.pdbx_description
1 polymer ?
#
loop_
_entity_poly.entity_id
_entity_poly.type
_entity_poly.pdbx_seq_one_letter_code
_entity_poly.pdbx_strand_id
1 'polypeptide(L)' 'MLNEDFNMRLKSRFPNLTEGERKLANLLRQGFSSKYIASLMNITPKSVEINRSRLRAKLGLQRSDNLIKFIKSI' A
#
# COMPACT_ATOMS: atom_id res chain seq x y z
N MET A 1 5.92 7.70 -11.72
CA MET A 1 5.86 7.41 -10.28
C MET A 1 5.37 6.00 -9.98
N LEU A 2 4.34 5.51 -10.66
CA LEU A 2 3.85 4.16 -10.46
C LEU A 2 4.64 3.16 -11.29
N ASN A 3 4.91 1.99 -10.69
CA ASN A 3 5.60 0.90 -11.38
C ASN A 3 4.54 -0.01 -12.00
N GLU A 4 4.46 -0.01 -13.34
CA GLU A 4 3.45 -0.78 -14.08
C GLU A 4 3.58 -2.28 -13.84
N ASP A 5 4.81 -2.81 -13.83
CA ASP A 5 5.03 -4.24 -13.60
C ASP A 5 4.58 -4.66 -12.21
N PHE A 6 4.91 -3.84 -11.21
CA PHE A 6 4.46 -4.09 -9.84
C PHE A 6 2.93 -4.02 -9.76
N ASN A 7 2.32 -3.03 -10.39
CA ASN A 7 0.86 -2.90 -10.41
C ASN A 7 0.19 -4.12 -11.02
N MET A 8 0.73 -4.64 -12.10
CA MET A 8 0.18 -5.83 -12.75
C MET A 8 0.27 -7.05 -11.83
N ARG A 9 1.42 -7.26 -11.19
CA ARG A 9 1.59 -8.36 -10.25
C ARG A 9 0.65 -8.22 -9.05
N LEU A 10 0.55 -7.00 -8.51
CA LEU A 10 -0.31 -6.72 -7.37
C LEU A 10 -1.77 -7.00 -7.71
N LYS A 11 -2.22 -6.52 -8.86
CA LYS A 11 -3.59 -6.70 -9.32
C LYS A 11 -3.91 -8.17 -9.58
N SER A 12 -2.95 -8.91 -10.12
CA SER A 12 -3.11 -10.33 -10.39
C SER A 12 -3.20 -11.16 -9.10
N ARG A 13 -2.34 -10.86 -8.12
CA ARG A 13 -2.29 -11.62 -6.88
C ARG A 13 -3.36 -11.20 -5.86
N PHE A 14 -3.75 -9.93 -5.88
CA PHE A 14 -4.71 -9.38 -4.93
C PHE A 14 -5.78 -8.56 -5.66
N PRO A 15 -6.66 -9.24 -6.41
CA PRO A 15 -7.66 -8.52 -7.21
C PRO A 15 -8.69 -7.76 -6.38
N ASN A 16 -8.76 -8.00 -5.07
CA ASN A 16 -9.72 -7.34 -4.18
C ASN A 16 -9.30 -5.93 -3.78
N LEU A 17 -8.06 -5.54 -4.08
CA LEU A 17 -7.58 -4.21 -3.73
C LEU A 17 -8.27 -3.15 -4.57
N THR A 18 -8.68 -2.07 -3.92
CA THR A 18 -9.20 -0.89 -4.63
C THR A 18 -8.05 -0.15 -5.29
N GLU A 19 -8.39 0.75 -6.21
CA GLU A 19 -7.39 1.61 -6.85
C GLU A 19 -6.59 2.42 -5.82
N GLY A 20 -7.28 2.98 -4.82
CA GLY A 20 -6.61 3.72 -3.75
C GLY A 20 -5.65 2.85 -2.95
N GLU A 21 -6.03 1.60 -2.70
CA GLU A 21 -5.17 0.66 -1.98
C GLU A 21 -3.94 0.27 -2.80
N ARG A 22 -4.10 0.09 -4.10
CA ARG A 22 -2.96 -0.18 -4.99
C ARG A 22 -2.02 1.02 -5.04
N LYS A 23 -2.58 2.24 -5.08
CA LYS A 23 -1.78 3.45 -5.06
C LYS A 23 -0.99 3.56 -3.75
N LEU A 24 -1.64 3.28 -2.63
CA LEU A 24 -0.96 3.27 -1.33
C LEU A 24 0.19 2.26 -1.31
N ALA A 25 -0.05 1.05 -1.80
CA ALA A 25 0.99 0.02 -1.87
C ALA A 25 2.19 0.48 -2.68
N ASN A 26 1.94 1.14 -3.82
CA ASN A 26 3.02 1.70 -4.65
C ASN A 26 3.85 2.73 -3.89
N LEU A 27 3.19 3.64 -3.20
CA LEU A 27 3.88 4.69 -2.45
C LEU A 27 4.68 4.13 -1.29
N LEU A 28 4.12 3.13 -0.60
CA LEU A 28 4.84 2.44 0.48
C LEU A 28 6.07 1.70 -0.06
N ARG A 29 5.92 1.07 -1.23
CA ARG A 29 7.04 0.36 -1.88
C ARG A 29 8.20 1.30 -2.19
N GLN A 30 7.90 2.55 -2.52
CA GLN A 30 8.91 3.56 -2.82
C GLN A 30 9.57 4.14 -1.58
N GLY A 31 9.10 3.79 -0.39
CA GLY A 31 9.71 4.20 0.87
C GLY A 31 9.23 5.52 1.42
N PHE A 32 8.14 6.08 0.90
CA PHE A 32 7.61 7.35 1.40
C PHE A 32 6.99 7.17 2.79
N SER A 33 7.17 8.19 3.64
CA SER A 33 6.57 8.22 4.97
C SER A 33 5.05 8.38 4.89
N SER A 34 4.35 7.97 5.94
CA SER A 34 2.89 8.15 6.01
C SER A 34 2.49 9.61 5.87
N LYS A 35 3.26 10.52 6.44
CA LYS A 35 2.99 11.94 6.35
C LYS A 35 3.09 12.44 4.90
N TYR A 36 4.12 12.01 4.19
CA TYR A 36 4.31 12.40 2.80
C TYR A 36 3.24 11.78 1.91
N ILE A 37 2.90 10.51 2.15
CA ILE A 37 1.83 9.82 1.43
C ILE A 37 0.50 10.55 1.63
N ALA A 38 0.21 10.97 2.85
CA ALA A 38 -1.00 11.74 3.15
C ALA A 38 -1.10 12.99 2.27
N SER A 39 0.02 13.70 2.13
CA SER A 39 0.09 14.87 1.29
C SER A 39 -0.16 14.53 -0.18
N LEU A 40 0.47 13.47 -0.68
CA LEU A 40 0.31 13.04 -2.07
C LEU A 40 -1.11 12.58 -2.39
N MET A 41 -1.77 11.93 -1.43
CA MET A 41 -3.12 11.40 -1.62
C MET A 41 -4.20 12.39 -1.19
N ASN A 42 -3.79 13.55 -0.69
CA ASN A 42 -4.71 14.59 -0.21
C ASN A 42 -5.65 14.09 0.89
N ILE A 43 -5.11 13.36 1.83
CA ILE A 43 -5.82 12.84 3.01
C ILE A 43 -4.98 13.12 4.26
N THR A 44 -5.53 12.83 5.44
CA THR A 44 -4.80 13.03 6.70
C THR A 44 -3.83 11.89 6.96
N PRO A 45 -2.76 12.12 7.74
CA PRO A 45 -1.86 11.03 8.14
C PRO A 45 -2.60 9.91 8.89
N LYS A 46 -3.62 10.26 9.68
CA LYS A 46 -4.43 9.27 10.38
C LYS A 46 -5.17 8.37 9.38
N SER A 47 -5.71 8.96 8.31
CA SER A 47 -6.36 8.20 7.25
C SER A 47 -5.40 7.24 6.57
N VAL A 48 -4.14 7.67 6.37
CA VAL A 48 -3.11 6.78 5.81
C VAL A 48 -2.91 5.58 6.72
N GLU A 49 -2.82 5.78 8.03
CA GLU A 49 -2.63 4.68 8.98
C GLU A 49 -3.81 3.71 8.96
N ILE A 50 -5.03 4.23 8.88
CA ILE A 50 -6.23 3.40 8.76
C ILE A 50 -6.17 2.59 7.47
N ASN A 51 -5.79 3.22 6.37
CA ASN A 51 -5.70 2.56 5.07
C ASN A 51 -4.58 1.52 5.04
N ARG A 52 -3.47 1.76 5.75
CA ARG A 52 -2.40 0.77 5.90
C ARG A 52 -2.92 -0.48 6.61
N SER A 53 -3.70 -0.29 7.67
CA SER A 53 -4.32 -1.40 8.40
C SER A 53 -5.22 -2.23 7.51
N ARG A 54 -6.05 -1.56 6.70
CA ARG A 54 -6.95 -2.23 5.77
C ARG A 54 -6.18 -2.98 4.69
N LEU A 55 -5.14 -2.35 4.16
CA LEU A 55 -4.28 -2.98 3.16
C LEU A 55 -3.63 -4.23 3.73
N ARG A 56 -3.08 -4.13 4.94
CA ARG A 56 -2.47 -5.27 5.63
C ARG A 56 -3.46 -6.44 5.72
N ALA A 57 -4.68 -6.17 6.13
CA ALA A 57 -5.71 -7.21 6.25
C ALA A 57 -6.03 -7.85 4.89
N LYS A 58 -6.16 -7.05 3.85
CA LYS A 58 -6.46 -7.58 2.51
C LYS A 58 -5.31 -8.38 1.91
N LEU A 59 -4.07 -8.08 2.30
CA LEU A 59 -2.91 -8.85 1.87
C LEU A 59 -2.72 -10.13 2.70
N GLY A 60 -3.56 -10.34 3.70
CA GLY A 60 -3.47 -11.53 4.56
C GLY A 60 -2.37 -11.45 5.60
N LEU A 61 -1.90 -10.26 5.92
CA LEU A 61 -0.83 -10.05 6.88
C LEU A 61 -1.37 -9.85 8.28
N GLN A 62 -0.59 -10.26 9.26
CA GLN A 62 -0.87 -9.97 10.66
C GLN A 62 -0.23 -8.66 11.08
N ARG A 63 -0.61 -8.16 12.26
CA ARG A 63 -0.11 -6.91 12.78
C ARG A 63 1.41 -6.89 12.93
N SER A 64 1.98 -8.04 13.27
CA SER A 64 3.42 -8.19 13.48
C SER A 64 4.20 -8.29 12.19
N ASP A 65 3.54 -8.51 11.05
CA ASP A 65 4.21 -8.66 9.76
C ASP A 65 4.66 -7.30 9.24
N ASN A 66 5.81 -7.27 8.59
CA ASN A 66 6.33 -6.04 7.99
C ASN A 66 5.67 -5.80 6.64
N LEU A 67 4.77 -4.83 6.61
CA LEU A 67 3.99 -4.51 5.41
C LEU A 67 4.87 -4.10 4.23
N ILE A 68 5.83 -3.21 4.46
CA ILE A 68 6.68 -2.71 3.39
C ILE A 68 7.56 -3.82 2.82
N LYS A 69 8.12 -4.64 3.70
CA LYS A 69 8.93 -5.79 3.28
C LYS A 69 8.11 -6.75 2.42
N PHE A 70 6.87 -7.02 2.83
CA PHE A 70 5.98 -7.89 2.06
C PHE A 70 5.70 -7.29 0.68
N ILE A 71 5.37 -5.99 0.64
CA ILE A 71 5.08 -5.30 -0.62
C ILE A 71 6.29 -5.35 -1.56
N LYS A 72 7.49 -5.17 -1.03
CA LYS A 72 8.72 -5.23 -1.82
C LYS A 72 9.01 -6.64 -2.36
N SER A 73 8.42 -7.66 -1.76
CA SER A 73 8.61 -9.04 -2.21
C SER A 73 7.65 -9.43 -3.34
N ILE A 74 6.66 -8.60 -3.63
CA ILE A 74 5.76 -8.82 -4.74
C ILE A 74 6.48 -8.44 -6.06
#